data_9d3165d7e7381c2cc24e4423df81b1a3
#
_entry.id   9d3165d7e7381c2cc24e4423df81b1a3
#
_cell.length_a   1.000
_cell.length_b   1.000
_cell.length_c   1.000
_cell.angle_alpha   90.00
_cell.angle_beta   90.00
_cell.angle_gamma   90.00
#
_symmetry.space_group_name_H-M   'P 1'
#
loop_
_entity.id
_entity.type
_entity.pdbx_description
1 polymer ?
#
loop_
_entity_poly.entity_id
_entity_poly.type
_entity_poly.pdbx_seq_one_letter_code
_entity_poly.pdbx_strand_id
1 'polypeptide(L)'
;KIAIQGLGAVGYDFAKYCAEDGAELIVTDINEEAIERAVKELGAKAVGLDEIYGVDADVYAPCALGATINDETLKQLKVKIIAGSANNQLANPKHDKAVKDMGILYAPDYVINAGGVIHICSEAANFTVEETEKRVRGIYDTLDQLFARAQDEDRPTGTVADEMAREIIAKGKQ
;
A
#
# COMPACT_ATOMS: atom_id res chain seq x y z
N LYS A 1 11.10 9.32 4.37
CA LYS A 1 11.31 8.12 5.20
C LYS A 1 10.13 7.17 5.01
N ILE A 2 10.42 5.87 4.89
CA ILE A 2 9.40 4.84 4.68
C ILE A 2 9.54 3.77 5.76
N ALA A 3 8.45 3.54 6.51
CA ALA A 3 8.34 2.47 7.49
C ALA A 3 7.68 1.24 6.82
N ILE A 4 8.40 0.15 6.67
CA ILE A 4 7.95 -1.06 5.96
C ILE A 4 7.75 -2.19 6.97
N GLN A 5 6.53 -2.71 7.05
CA GLN A 5 6.19 -3.87 7.86
C GLN A 5 6.04 -5.09 6.98
N GLY A 6 7.01 -6.00 7.02
CA GLY A 6 7.07 -7.21 6.21
C GLY A 6 8.07 -7.11 5.06
N LEU A 7 9.01 -8.05 5.05
CA LEU A 7 10.10 -8.19 4.10
C LEU A 7 10.03 -9.52 3.32
N GLY A 8 8.82 -10.01 3.09
CA GLY A 8 8.57 -11.11 2.17
C GLY A 8 8.92 -10.73 0.73
N ALA A 9 8.60 -11.58 -0.26
CA ALA A 9 8.99 -11.34 -1.65
C ALA A 9 8.61 -9.93 -2.14
N VAL A 10 7.36 -9.51 -1.96
CA VAL A 10 6.90 -8.19 -2.42
C VAL A 10 7.47 -7.06 -1.56
N GLY A 11 7.45 -7.20 -0.23
CA GLY A 11 7.93 -6.15 0.67
C GLY A 11 9.43 -5.88 0.53
N TYR A 12 10.23 -6.91 0.29
CA TYR A 12 11.66 -6.74 0.07
C TYR A 12 11.98 -6.05 -1.27
N ASP A 13 11.30 -6.46 -2.36
CA ASP A 13 11.48 -5.82 -3.66
C ASP A 13 11.02 -4.35 -3.62
N PHE A 14 9.90 -4.07 -2.93
CA PHE A 14 9.46 -2.71 -2.69
C PHE A 14 10.51 -1.90 -1.92
N ALA A 15 11.05 -2.45 -0.83
CA ALA A 15 12.12 -1.82 -0.06
C ALA A 15 13.35 -1.51 -0.93
N LYS A 16 13.73 -2.44 -1.80
CA LYS A 16 14.84 -2.27 -2.73
C LYS A 16 14.61 -1.10 -3.69
N TYR A 17 13.46 -1.04 -4.35
CA TYR A 17 13.14 0.09 -5.24
C TYR A 17 13.11 1.43 -4.50
N CYS A 18 12.55 1.46 -3.29
CA CYS A 18 12.56 2.67 -2.48
C CYS A 18 13.99 3.11 -2.10
N ALA A 19 14.89 2.17 -1.80
CA ALA A 19 16.29 2.47 -1.52
C ALA A 19 17.02 3.00 -2.76
N GLU A 20 16.79 2.40 -3.93
CA GLU A 20 17.34 2.87 -5.22
C GLU A 20 16.90 4.31 -5.53
N ASP A 21 15.67 4.69 -5.16
CA ASP A 21 15.15 6.06 -5.28
C ASP A 21 15.62 7.01 -4.15
N GLY A 22 16.45 6.52 -3.23
CA GLY A 22 17.07 7.34 -2.18
C GLY A 22 16.25 7.50 -0.91
N ALA A 23 15.23 6.66 -0.68
CA ALA A 23 14.45 6.70 0.55
C ALA A 23 15.25 6.16 1.76
N GLU A 24 15.05 6.75 2.93
CA GLU A 24 15.48 6.19 4.21
C GLU A 24 14.47 5.13 4.64
N LEU A 25 14.95 3.90 4.85
CA LEU A 25 14.10 2.75 5.19
C LEU A 25 14.15 2.43 6.68
N ILE A 26 12.96 2.26 7.27
CA ILE A 26 12.77 1.68 8.62
C ILE A 26 11.96 0.41 8.43
N VAL A 27 12.47 -0.73 8.88
CA VAL A 27 11.90 -2.02 8.52
C VAL A 27 11.65 -2.89 9.75
N THR A 28 10.66 -3.77 9.65
CA THR A 28 10.41 -4.84 10.60
C THR A 28 9.85 -6.08 9.90
N ASP A 29 10.18 -7.24 10.42
CA ASP A 29 9.64 -8.54 10.00
C ASP A 29 9.72 -9.52 11.18
N ILE A 30 9.01 -10.65 11.10
CA ILE A 30 9.19 -11.77 12.04
C ILE A 30 10.42 -12.63 11.69
N ASN A 31 10.92 -12.51 10.46
CA ASN A 31 12.09 -13.24 9.96
C ASN A 31 13.35 -12.38 10.13
N GLU A 32 14.18 -12.76 11.10
CA GLU A 32 15.44 -12.08 11.41
C GLU A 32 16.41 -12.05 10.20
N GLU A 33 16.48 -13.13 9.41
CA GLU A 33 17.34 -13.18 8.21
C GLU A 33 16.92 -12.14 7.14
N ALA A 34 15.61 -11.92 7.00
CA ALA A 34 15.09 -10.89 6.08
C ALA A 34 15.43 -9.48 6.56
N ILE A 35 15.37 -9.25 7.87
CA ILE A 35 15.78 -7.97 8.49
C ILE A 35 17.28 -7.75 8.28
N GLU A 36 18.13 -8.73 8.62
CA GLU A 36 19.59 -8.65 8.45
C GLU A 36 19.98 -8.37 7.00
N ARG A 37 19.27 -9.03 6.08
CA ARG A 37 19.47 -8.80 4.64
C ARG A 37 19.13 -7.36 4.24
N ALA A 38 17.99 -6.83 4.67
CA ALA A 38 17.58 -5.46 4.37
C ALA A 38 18.54 -4.42 4.97
N VAL A 39 19.01 -4.64 6.21
CA VAL A 39 20.00 -3.77 6.85
C VAL A 39 21.32 -3.78 6.06
N LYS A 40 21.81 -4.96 5.67
CA LYS A 40 23.10 -5.13 4.99
C LYS A 40 23.09 -4.64 3.54
N GLU A 41 22.02 -4.98 2.80
CA GLU A 41 21.98 -4.73 1.35
C GLU A 41 21.37 -3.36 1.02
N LEU A 42 20.41 -2.87 1.82
CA LEU A 42 19.66 -1.66 1.55
C LEU A 42 19.96 -0.51 2.52
N GLY A 43 20.77 -0.75 3.54
CA GLY A 43 21.06 0.26 4.57
C GLY A 43 19.85 0.59 5.46
N ALA A 44 18.86 -0.30 5.53
CA ALA A 44 17.66 -0.09 6.32
C ALA A 44 17.94 -0.08 7.82
N LYS A 45 17.12 0.65 8.58
CA LYS A 45 17.12 0.62 10.05
C LYS A 45 16.06 -0.36 10.53
N ALA A 46 16.48 -1.38 11.28
CA ALA A 46 15.55 -2.33 11.91
C ALA A 46 14.92 -1.75 13.18
N VAL A 47 13.63 -2.07 13.41
CA VAL A 47 12.90 -1.77 14.64
C VAL A 47 12.06 -2.98 15.07
N GLY A 48 11.58 -2.99 16.31
CA GLY A 48 10.69 -4.04 16.80
C GLY A 48 9.33 -4.06 16.11
N LEU A 49 8.64 -5.21 16.17
CA LEU A 49 7.35 -5.43 15.50
C LEU A 49 6.28 -4.39 15.89
N ASP A 50 6.21 -4.01 17.13
CA ASP A 50 5.25 -3.05 17.64
C ASP A 50 5.76 -1.60 17.54
N GLU A 51 7.07 -1.41 17.43
CA GLU A 51 7.67 -0.08 17.34
C GLU A 51 7.43 0.58 15.99
N ILE A 52 7.22 -0.21 14.93
CA ILE A 52 7.05 0.27 13.55
C ILE A 52 5.91 1.28 13.41
N TYR A 53 4.85 1.15 14.20
CA TYR A 53 3.69 2.06 14.14
C TYR A 53 4.00 3.45 14.69
N GLY A 54 4.93 3.55 15.65
CA GLY A 54 5.28 4.82 16.32
C GLY A 54 6.47 5.56 15.72
N VAL A 55 7.11 5.03 14.67
CA VAL A 55 8.28 5.66 14.05
C VAL A 55 7.91 6.96 13.34
N ASP A 56 8.84 7.91 13.36
CA ASP A 56 8.72 9.15 12.60
C ASP A 56 9.12 8.89 11.13
N ALA A 57 8.10 8.70 10.29
CA ALA A 57 8.25 8.44 8.87
C ALA A 57 7.19 9.20 8.06
N ASP A 58 7.42 9.36 6.75
CA ASP A 58 6.45 9.97 5.84
C ASP A 58 5.40 8.96 5.38
N VAL A 59 5.82 7.71 5.17
CA VAL A 59 4.99 6.63 4.66
C VAL A 59 5.04 5.42 5.60
N TYR A 60 3.89 4.84 5.91
CA TYR A 60 3.78 3.50 6.47
C TYR A 60 3.32 2.53 5.38
N ALA A 61 4.11 1.48 5.16
CA ALA A 61 3.86 0.47 4.15
C ALA A 61 3.61 -0.91 4.79
N PRO A 62 2.34 -1.28 5.06
CA PRO A 62 2.01 -2.63 5.50
C PRO A 62 2.17 -3.61 4.34
N CYS A 63 3.17 -4.51 4.43
CA CYS A 63 3.50 -5.50 3.41
C CYS A 63 3.46 -6.95 3.93
N ALA A 64 2.99 -7.18 5.16
CA ALA A 64 2.90 -8.50 5.78
C ALA A 64 1.44 -8.96 5.95
N LEU A 65 0.80 -8.59 7.05
CA LEU A 65 -0.53 -9.04 7.42
C LEU A 65 -1.59 -7.96 7.23
N GLY A 66 -2.84 -8.39 7.04
CA GLY A 66 -4.00 -7.52 7.08
C GLY A 66 -4.34 -7.04 8.50
N ALA A 67 -5.34 -6.15 8.61
CA ALA A 67 -5.88 -5.60 9.85
C ALA A 67 -4.86 -4.86 10.73
N THR A 68 -3.74 -4.43 10.15
CA THR A 68 -2.71 -3.66 10.85
C THR A 68 -3.13 -2.21 11.09
N ILE A 69 -4.12 -1.71 10.35
CA ILE A 69 -4.71 -0.38 10.57
C ILE A 69 -5.99 -0.57 11.40
N ASN A 70 -5.88 -0.33 12.70
CA ASN A 70 -6.92 -0.56 13.68
C ASN A 70 -6.94 0.53 14.77
N ASP A 71 -7.89 0.43 15.73
CA ASP A 71 -8.07 1.45 16.77
C ASP A 71 -6.82 1.68 17.64
N GLU A 72 -5.93 0.68 17.78
CA GLU A 72 -4.72 0.79 18.61
C GLU A 72 -3.52 1.32 17.82
N THR A 73 -3.31 0.82 16.61
CA THR A 73 -2.18 1.23 15.78
C THR A 73 -2.35 2.64 15.23
N LEU A 74 -3.58 3.06 14.91
CA LEU A 74 -3.89 4.42 14.49
C LEU A 74 -3.45 5.47 15.52
N LYS A 75 -3.56 5.18 16.81
CA LYS A 75 -3.11 6.10 17.88
C LYS A 75 -1.61 6.36 17.87
N GLN A 76 -0.84 5.48 17.26
CA GLN A 76 0.63 5.51 17.23
C GLN A 76 1.17 6.10 15.92
N LEU A 77 0.42 5.96 14.80
CA LEU A 77 0.87 6.38 13.48
C LEU A 77 1.15 7.89 13.44
N LYS A 78 2.32 8.24 12.91
CA LYS A 78 2.78 9.63 12.71
C LYS A 78 3.06 9.94 11.24
N VAL A 79 2.56 9.13 10.34
CA VAL A 79 2.84 9.19 8.91
C VAL A 79 1.83 10.11 8.19
N LYS A 80 2.19 10.51 6.99
CA LYS A 80 1.33 11.28 6.08
C LYS A 80 0.59 10.37 5.10
N ILE A 81 1.16 9.19 4.82
CA ILE A 81 0.67 8.29 3.78
C ILE A 81 0.68 6.85 4.33
N ILE A 82 -0.36 6.09 3.99
CA ILE A 82 -0.40 4.64 4.14
C ILE A 82 -0.50 4.03 2.75
N ALA A 83 0.53 3.27 2.34
CA ALA A 83 0.62 2.65 1.03
C ALA A 83 1.47 1.37 1.11
N GLY A 84 0.86 0.20 1.01
CA GLY A 84 1.55 -1.08 1.13
C GLY A 84 0.89 -2.20 0.35
N SER A 85 1.54 -3.35 0.28
CA SER A 85 1.11 -4.48 -0.55
C SER A 85 0.24 -5.50 0.18
N ALA A 86 0.08 -5.40 1.51
CA ALA A 86 -0.76 -6.32 2.27
C ALA A 86 -2.24 -6.20 1.88
N ASN A 87 -2.95 -7.32 1.87
CA ASN A 87 -4.41 -7.33 1.66
C ASN A 87 -5.14 -7.02 2.97
N ASN A 88 -6.35 -6.44 2.86
CA ASN A 88 -7.23 -6.17 3.99
C ASN A 88 -6.54 -5.35 5.10
N GLN A 89 -5.85 -4.28 4.73
CA GLN A 89 -5.04 -3.48 5.65
C GLN A 89 -5.89 -2.85 6.76
N LEU A 90 -7.09 -2.37 6.44
CA LEU A 90 -8.05 -1.85 7.42
C LEU A 90 -8.73 -2.99 8.19
N ALA A 91 -8.64 -2.99 9.50
CA ALA A 91 -9.30 -3.99 10.35
C ALA A 91 -10.83 -3.91 10.31
N ASN A 92 -11.37 -2.74 9.97
CA ASN A 92 -12.81 -2.49 9.84
C ASN A 92 -13.05 -1.33 8.86
N PRO A 93 -14.14 -1.32 8.08
CA PRO A 93 -14.46 -0.22 7.16
C PRO A 93 -14.51 1.18 7.82
N LYS A 94 -14.83 1.29 9.11
CA LYS A 94 -14.78 2.57 9.84
C LYS A 94 -13.41 3.23 9.84
N HIS A 95 -12.32 2.43 9.69
CA HIS A 95 -10.94 2.95 9.71
C HIS A 95 -10.61 3.75 8.45
N ASP A 96 -11.31 3.56 7.33
CA ASP A 96 -11.18 4.41 6.13
C ASP A 96 -11.44 5.89 6.49
N LYS A 97 -12.57 6.13 7.18
CA LYS A 97 -12.90 7.47 7.66
C LYS A 97 -11.92 7.95 8.74
N ALA A 98 -11.51 7.08 9.66
CA ALA A 98 -10.60 7.45 10.74
C ALA A 98 -9.23 7.90 10.20
N VAL A 99 -8.69 7.20 9.20
CA VAL A 99 -7.44 7.57 8.52
C VAL A 99 -7.56 8.95 7.86
N LYS A 100 -8.67 9.20 7.15
CA LYS A 100 -8.95 10.52 6.56
C LYS A 100 -9.04 11.61 7.61
N ASP A 101 -9.78 11.38 8.69
CA ASP A 101 -9.97 12.36 9.77
C ASP A 101 -8.64 12.72 10.46
N MET A 102 -7.64 11.84 10.42
CA MET A 102 -6.26 12.09 10.87
C MET A 102 -5.41 12.86 9.85
N GLY A 103 -5.94 13.14 8.66
CA GLY A 103 -5.20 13.79 7.58
C GLY A 103 -4.19 12.88 6.89
N ILE A 104 -4.32 11.57 7.02
CA ILE A 104 -3.44 10.58 6.39
C ILE A 104 -4.04 10.17 5.03
N LEU A 105 -3.23 10.24 3.98
CA LEU A 105 -3.61 9.73 2.66
C LEU A 105 -3.49 8.20 2.64
N TYR A 106 -4.58 7.51 2.42
CA TYR A 106 -4.60 6.05 2.31
C TYR A 106 -4.72 5.61 0.84
N ALA A 107 -3.79 4.80 0.37
CA ALA A 107 -3.91 4.08 -0.89
C ALA A 107 -4.64 2.75 -0.62
N PRO A 108 -5.92 2.60 -1.05
CA PRO A 108 -6.67 1.36 -0.77
C PRO A 108 -5.92 0.15 -1.31
N ASP A 109 -5.78 -0.87 -0.47
CA ASP A 109 -4.95 -2.04 -0.73
C ASP A 109 -5.33 -2.76 -2.03
N TYR A 110 -6.60 -2.98 -2.28
CA TYR A 110 -7.09 -3.63 -3.51
C TYR A 110 -6.89 -2.82 -4.79
N VAL A 111 -6.52 -1.54 -4.67
CA VAL A 111 -6.11 -0.72 -5.82
C VAL A 111 -4.59 -0.78 -6.00
N ILE A 112 -3.83 -0.46 -4.94
CA ILE A 112 -2.36 -0.35 -5.05
C ILE A 112 -1.69 -1.70 -5.27
N ASN A 113 -2.23 -2.79 -4.74
CA ASN A 113 -1.66 -4.14 -4.89
C ASN A 113 -2.25 -4.96 -6.05
N ALA A 114 -3.03 -4.34 -6.94
CA ALA A 114 -3.73 -5.03 -8.03
C ALA A 114 -2.81 -5.71 -9.07
N GLY A 115 -1.50 -5.47 -9.03
CA GLY A 115 -0.55 -6.00 -10.02
C GLY A 115 -0.61 -7.52 -10.19
N GLY A 116 -0.72 -8.27 -9.09
CA GLY A 116 -0.84 -9.73 -9.14
C GLY A 116 -2.12 -10.22 -9.83
N VAL A 117 -3.26 -9.58 -9.55
CA VAL A 117 -4.54 -9.91 -10.18
C VAL A 117 -4.51 -9.55 -11.66
N ILE A 118 -3.94 -8.39 -12.01
CA ILE A 118 -3.76 -7.98 -13.41
C ILE A 118 -2.93 -9.01 -14.17
N HIS A 119 -1.84 -9.52 -13.58
CA HIS A 119 -0.99 -10.53 -14.20
C HIS A 119 -1.76 -11.81 -14.49
N ILE A 120 -2.46 -12.37 -13.50
CA ILE A 120 -3.28 -13.60 -13.66
C ILE A 120 -4.36 -13.40 -14.72
N CYS A 121 -5.07 -12.28 -14.72
CA CYS A 121 -6.10 -11.97 -15.70
C CYS A 121 -5.50 -11.82 -17.12
N SER A 122 -4.29 -11.25 -17.21
CA SER A 122 -3.59 -11.09 -18.49
C SER A 122 -3.17 -12.43 -19.10
N GLU A 123 -2.69 -13.36 -18.27
CA GLU A 123 -2.39 -14.73 -18.73
C GLU A 123 -3.66 -15.44 -19.25
N ALA A 124 -4.77 -15.35 -18.49
CA ALA A 124 -6.05 -15.95 -18.90
C ALA A 124 -6.61 -15.36 -20.21
N ALA A 125 -6.32 -14.07 -20.48
CA ALA A 125 -6.73 -13.36 -21.68
C ALA A 125 -5.71 -13.46 -22.84
N ASN A 126 -4.58 -14.14 -22.64
CA ASN A 126 -3.45 -14.24 -23.58
C ASN A 126 -2.90 -12.88 -24.01
N PHE A 127 -2.80 -11.93 -23.08
CA PHE A 127 -2.16 -10.65 -23.34
C PHE A 127 -0.64 -10.80 -23.42
N THR A 128 -0.01 -9.95 -24.21
CA THR A 128 1.44 -9.85 -24.30
C THR A 128 2.02 -9.28 -22.99
N VAL A 129 3.33 -9.48 -22.78
CA VAL A 129 4.04 -8.88 -21.64
C VAL A 129 3.89 -7.35 -21.63
N GLU A 130 4.02 -6.71 -22.81
CA GLU A 130 3.89 -5.26 -22.95
C GLU A 130 2.49 -4.76 -22.59
N GLU A 131 1.44 -5.47 -23.01
CA GLU A 131 0.06 -5.14 -22.64
C GLU A 131 -0.18 -5.31 -21.13
N THR A 132 0.41 -6.34 -20.52
CA THR A 132 0.34 -6.58 -19.08
C THR A 132 1.05 -5.48 -18.30
N GLU A 133 2.27 -5.11 -18.69
CA GLU A 133 3.02 -4.01 -18.08
C GLU A 133 2.27 -2.68 -18.16
N LYS A 134 1.69 -2.38 -19.31
CA LYS A 134 0.86 -1.17 -19.49
C LYS A 134 -0.31 -1.13 -18.51
N ARG A 135 -0.97 -2.28 -18.27
CA ARG A 135 -2.08 -2.38 -17.30
C ARG A 135 -1.60 -2.19 -15.87
N VAL A 136 -0.46 -2.79 -15.51
CA VAL A 136 0.14 -2.61 -14.18
C VAL A 136 0.52 -1.14 -13.95
N ARG A 137 1.12 -0.49 -14.93
CA ARG A 137 1.42 0.96 -14.85
C ARG A 137 0.17 1.83 -14.71
N GLY A 138 -0.97 1.39 -15.26
CA GLY A 138 -2.27 2.06 -15.11
C GLY A 138 -2.80 2.10 -13.66
N ILE A 139 -2.20 1.35 -12.72
CA ILE A 139 -2.49 1.47 -11.28
C ILE A 139 -2.17 2.88 -10.80
N TYR A 140 -1.06 3.47 -11.27
CA TYR A 140 -0.68 4.84 -10.95
C TYR A 140 -1.77 5.84 -11.36
N ASP A 141 -2.22 5.78 -12.61
CA ASP A 141 -3.26 6.67 -13.12
C ASP A 141 -4.59 6.50 -12.36
N THR A 142 -4.90 5.25 -11.97
CA THR A 142 -6.10 4.95 -11.18
C THR A 142 -6.02 5.58 -9.78
N LEU A 143 -4.86 5.47 -9.11
CA LEU A 143 -4.63 6.07 -7.81
C LEU A 143 -4.65 7.60 -7.88
N ASP A 144 -4.04 8.19 -8.90
CA ASP A 144 -4.03 9.64 -9.09
C ASP A 144 -5.46 10.20 -9.24
N GLN A 145 -6.28 9.58 -10.10
CA GLN A 145 -7.69 9.93 -10.26
C GLN A 145 -8.49 9.73 -8.97
N LEU A 146 -8.24 8.64 -8.24
CA LEU A 146 -8.88 8.36 -6.98
C LEU A 146 -8.57 9.43 -5.94
N PHE A 147 -7.30 9.78 -5.78
CA PHE A 147 -6.86 10.77 -4.81
C PHE A 147 -7.41 12.17 -5.12
N ALA A 148 -7.38 12.57 -6.40
CA ALA A 148 -7.97 13.82 -6.84
C ALA A 148 -9.47 13.88 -6.51
N ARG A 149 -10.23 12.83 -6.86
CA ARG A 149 -11.66 12.77 -6.58
C ARG A 149 -11.97 12.75 -5.08
N ALA A 150 -11.22 11.97 -4.28
CA ALA A 150 -11.39 11.90 -2.84
C ALA A 150 -11.13 13.25 -2.15
N GLN A 151 -10.14 14.00 -2.65
CA GLN A 151 -9.83 15.34 -2.17
C GLN A 151 -10.93 16.35 -2.55
N ASP A 152 -11.38 16.37 -3.80
CA ASP A 152 -12.42 17.29 -4.29
C ASP A 152 -13.77 17.07 -3.58
N GLU A 153 -14.11 15.81 -3.29
CA GLU A 153 -15.35 15.43 -2.61
C GLU A 153 -15.22 15.46 -1.08
N ASP A 154 -14.04 15.71 -0.54
CA ASP A 154 -13.72 15.62 0.90
C ASP A 154 -14.13 14.29 1.53
N ARG A 155 -13.82 13.16 0.87
CA ARG A 155 -14.28 11.80 1.23
C ARG A 155 -13.11 10.84 1.44
N PRO A 156 -13.31 9.75 2.23
CA PRO A 156 -12.32 8.70 2.38
C PRO A 156 -12.01 7.99 1.06
N THR A 157 -10.73 7.68 0.83
CA THR A 157 -10.25 7.10 -0.43
C THR A 157 -10.82 5.70 -0.71
N GLY A 158 -10.97 4.84 0.31
CA GLY A 158 -11.60 3.53 0.13
C GLY A 158 -13.06 3.64 -0.30
N THR A 159 -13.82 4.57 0.29
CA THR A 159 -15.20 4.83 -0.10
C THR A 159 -15.32 5.29 -1.56
N VAL A 160 -14.43 6.19 -2.00
CA VAL A 160 -14.42 6.69 -3.39
C VAL A 160 -13.97 5.59 -4.37
N ALA A 161 -12.98 4.77 -3.99
CA ALA A 161 -12.52 3.65 -4.81
C ALA A 161 -13.64 2.63 -5.08
N ASP A 162 -14.46 2.29 -4.07
CA ASP A 162 -15.62 1.41 -4.21
C ASP A 162 -16.65 1.98 -5.20
N GLU A 163 -16.90 3.28 -5.16
CA GLU A 163 -17.81 3.94 -6.10
C GLU A 163 -17.27 3.93 -7.53
N MET A 164 -15.99 4.27 -7.70
CA MET A 164 -15.34 4.21 -9.02
C MET A 164 -15.43 2.81 -9.62
N ALA A 165 -15.19 1.76 -8.82
CA ALA A 165 -15.32 0.38 -9.28
C ALA A 165 -16.76 0.05 -9.70
N ARG A 166 -17.77 0.45 -8.93
CA ARG A 166 -19.19 0.24 -9.25
C ARG A 166 -19.61 0.98 -10.52
N GLU A 167 -19.13 2.20 -10.73
CA GLU A 167 -19.39 2.98 -11.96
C GLU A 167 -18.83 2.27 -13.20
N ILE A 168 -17.61 1.71 -13.12
CA ILE A 168 -16.98 0.95 -14.20
C ILE A 168 -17.79 -0.31 -14.51
N ILE A 169 -18.18 -1.07 -13.47
CA ILE A 169 -18.98 -2.31 -13.62
C ILE A 169 -20.34 -1.97 -14.26
N ALA A 170 -20.97 -0.89 -13.86
CA ALA A 170 -22.26 -0.49 -14.41
C ALA A 170 -22.17 -0.12 -15.92
N LYS A 171 -21.07 0.54 -16.33
CA LYS A 171 -20.82 0.87 -17.75
C LYS A 171 -20.51 -0.38 -18.59
N GLY A 172 -19.83 -1.37 -18.03
CA GLY A 172 -19.49 -2.62 -18.73
C GLY A 172 -20.67 -3.61 -18.88
N LYS A 173 -21.82 -3.34 -18.27
CA LYS A 173 -23.05 -4.13 -18.40
C LYS A 173 -24.01 -3.61 -19.46
N GLN A 174 -23.67 -2.53 -20.15
CA GLN A 174 -24.40 -1.98 -21.30
C GLN A 174 -23.76 -2.48 -22.60
#